data_6c3a0a018e29783c91f1b121a1139f53
#
_entry.id   6c3a0a018e29783c91f1b121a1139f53
#
_cell.length_a   1.000
_cell.length_b   1.000
_cell.length_c   1.000
_cell.angle_alpha   90.00
_cell.angle_beta   90.00
_cell.angle_gamma   90.00
#
_symmetry.space_group_name_H-M   'P 1'
#
loop_
_entity.id
_entity.type
_entity.pdbx_description
1 polymer ?
#
loop_
_entity_poly.entity_id
_entity_poly.type
_entity_poly.pdbx_seq_one_letter_code
_entity_poly.pdbx_strand_id
1 'polypeptide(L)'
;MYNSQSFLTMVLRKSQLRIVYCALCIVLCGCYNQGPITPDAWDLTAQQLDSISFYTTHHYTQGYNFVVSKDSLKILEQQSEMMPVPDILTSEMTAGGETMPMLSLVDSIILYRHDHLVVADIRTVPNDSIDSVWVKVARDQLTQGWLRERDLLAAVSPDDSISQFIDFFSNVHLLVFLGFCAIVGGAYGVRKLLRKGARIVHFNDIPSFYPTLLCLLIASSAVLYSSIQLFAPETWRHFYYHPSLNPYALPWHLGLFVTSVWAIVIVAIATIDDVRHHLTFGEAVLYLGGLAAVCAVDYVVFSITTLYYIGYPLLIAYFVFAIYRLSLQKSI
;
A
#
# COMPACT_ATOMS: atom_id res chain seq x y z
N MET A 1 1.66 51.89 0.38
CA MET A 1 2.66 50.89 -0.05
C MET A 1 3.30 50.08 1.09
N TYR A 2 3.04 50.38 2.36
CA TYR A 2 3.67 49.72 3.52
C TYR A 2 2.92 48.43 4.03
N ASN A 3 1.69 48.22 3.57
CA ASN A 3 0.81 47.16 4.09
C ASN A 3 0.89 45.79 3.34
N SER A 4 1.41 45.78 2.11
CA SER A 4 1.49 44.53 1.31
C SER A 4 2.69 43.67 1.68
N GLN A 5 3.81 44.26 2.11
CA GLN A 5 4.99 43.49 2.51
C GLN A 5 4.78 42.80 3.87
N SER A 6 4.08 43.42 4.81
CA SER A 6 3.78 42.81 6.11
C SER A 6 2.76 41.67 5.99
N PHE A 7 1.82 41.77 5.05
CA PHE A 7 0.86 40.72 4.75
C PHE A 7 1.54 39.52 4.08
N LEU A 8 2.43 39.76 3.12
CA LEU A 8 3.18 38.71 2.43
C LEU A 8 4.08 37.92 3.38
N THR A 9 4.77 38.61 4.30
CA THR A 9 5.61 37.99 5.33
C THR A 9 4.80 37.22 6.35
N MET A 10 3.58 37.64 6.69
CA MET A 10 2.68 36.93 7.59
C MET A 10 2.13 35.64 6.95
N VAL A 11 1.76 35.68 5.67
CA VAL A 11 1.28 34.51 4.91
C VAL A 11 2.40 33.50 4.71
N LEU A 12 3.61 33.94 4.33
CA LEU A 12 4.80 33.10 4.22
C LEU A 12 5.16 32.46 5.57
N ARG A 13 5.07 33.21 6.67
CA ARG A 13 5.36 32.69 8.01
C ARG A 13 4.36 31.64 8.46
N LYS A 14 3.05 31.79 8.15
CA LYS A 14 2.02 30.77 8.43
C LYS A 14 2.20 29.53 7.57
N SER A 15 2.53 29.66 6.29
CA SER A 15 2.82 28.55 5.40
C SER A 15 4.07 27.77 5.86
N GLN A 16 5.15 28.47 6.24
CA GLN A 16 6.36 27.83 6.76
C GLN A 16 6.10 27.10 8.08
N LEU A 17 5.26 27.66 8.97
CA LEU A 17 4.91 26.99 10.24
C LEU A 17 4.15 25.69 10.00
N ARG A 18 3.27 25.63 9.01
CA ARG A 18 2.53 24.41 8.61
C ARG A 18 3.47 23.37 8.00
N ILE A 19 4.39 23.78 7.15
CA ILE A 19 5.41 22.89 6.57
C ILE A 19 6.29 22.30 7.68
N VAL A 20 6.72 23.12 8.65
CA VAL A 20 7.49 22.65 9.81
C VAL A 20 6.67 21.69 10.67
N TYR A 21 5.38 21.97 10.88
CA TYR A 21 4.50 21.08 11.62
C TYR A 21 4.30 19.73 10.91
N CYS A 22 4.08 19.73 9.60
CA CYS A 22 4.02 18.50 8.81
C CYS A 22 5.36 17.74 8.81
N ALA A 23 6.49 18.43 8.70
CA ALA A 23 7.81 17.83 8.81
C ALA A 23 8.04 17.21 10.20
N LEU A 24 7.57 17.87 11.26
CA LEU A 24 7.63 17.35 12.62
C LEU A 24 6.76 16.10 12.79
N CYS A 25 5.57 16.07 12.19
CA CYS A 25 4.71 14.88 12.17
C CYS A 25 5.39 13.71 11.45
N ILE A 26 6.09 13.97 10.33
CA ILE A 26 6.86 12.94 9.60
C ILE A 26 7.97 12.36 10.49
N VAL A 27 8.70 13.21 11.21
CA VAL A 27 9.76 12.78 12.13
C VAL A 27 9.17 11.97 13.29
N LEU A 28 8.00 12.37 13.81
CA LEU A 28 7.32 11.64 14.89
C LEU A 28 6.71 10.32 14.44
N CYS A 29 6.25 10.21 13.18
CA CYS A 29 5.81 8.95 12.57
C CYS A 29 6.98 8.00 12.25
N GLY A 30 8.23 8.46 12.31
CA GLY A 30 9.43 7.66 12.13
C GLY A 30 9.66 6.57 13.18
N CYS A 31 8.85 6.53 14.25
CA CYS A 31 8.90 5.48 15.26
C CYS A 31 8.14 4.20 14.86
N TYR A 32 7.53 4.16 13.67
CA TYR A 32 6.79 3.01 13.20
C TYR A 32 7.74 1.93 12.67
N ASN A 33 7.76 0.84 13.39
CA ASN A 33 8.38 -0.46 13.11
C ASN A 33 9.89 -0.44 12.78
N GLN A 34 10.70 -0.84 13.76
CA GLN A 34 12.06 -1.30 13.51
C GLN A 34 11.97 -2.73 12.96
N GLY A 35 12.48 -2.95 11.75
CA GLY A 35 12.66 -4.30 11.21
C GLY A 35 13.51 -5.16 12.17
N PRO A 36 13.42 -6.48 12.08
CA PRO A 36 14.20 -7.38 12.92
C PRO A 36 15.69 -7.06 12.80
N ILE A 37 16.34 -6.85 13.96
CA ILE A 37 17.80 -6.69 14.02
C ILE A 37 18.40 -8.03 13.56
N THR A 38 19.04 -8.04 12.40
CA THR A 38 19.79 -9.22 11.95
C THR A 38 21.02 -9.39 12.84
N PRO A 39 21.13 -10.51 13.60
CA PRO A 39 22.33 -10.79 14.37
C PRO A 39 23.53 -10.99 13.45
N ASP A 40 24.75 -10.73 13.94
CA ASP A 40 25.97 -10.99 13.17
C ASP A 40 26.05 -12.45 12.75
N ALA A 41 26.39 -12.69 11.48
CA ALA A 41 26.35 -14.00 10.84
C ALA A 41 27.21 -15.09 11.51
N TRP A 42 28.10 -14.73 12.42
CA TRP A 42 29.04 -15.64 13.10
C TRP A 42 28.47 -16.32 14.34
N ASP A 43 27.37 -15.81 14.91
CA ASP A 43 26.78 -16.32 16.14
C ASP A 43 25.42 -17.02 15.93
N LEU A 44 25.06 -17.29 14.66
CA LEU A 44 23.75 -17.85 14.33
C LEU A 44 23.73 -19.37 14.47
N THR A 45 22.73 -19.89 15.16
CA THR A 45 22.42 -21.33 15.18
C THR A 45 21.83 -21.78 13.84
N ALA A 46 21.91 -23.10 13.53
CA ALA A 46 21.32 -23.64 12.30
C ALA A 46 19.83 -23.31 12.16
N GLN A 47 19.06 -23.32 13.24
CA GLN A 47 17.64 -22.93 13.25
C GLN A 47 17.43 -21.46 12.92
N GLN A 48 18.32 -20.58 13.38
CA GLN A 48 18.27 -19.15 13.04
C GLN A 48 18.62 -18.91 11.59
N LEU A 49 19.60 -19.64 11.04
CA LEU A 49 19.94 -19.60 9.61
C LEU A 49 18.78 -20.06 8.73
N ASP A 50 18.10 -21.15 9.10
CA ASP A 50 16.93 -21.64 8.39
C ASP A 50 15.78 -20.64 8.44
N SER A 51 15.56 -20.02 9.60
CA SER A 51 14.54 -18.96 9.77
C SER A 51 14.84 -17.72 8.95
N ILE A 52 16.12 -17.31 8.87
CA ILE A 52 16.54 -16.16 8.05
C ILE A 52 16.40 -16.48 6.55
N SER A 53 16.79 -17.68 6.13
CA SER A 53 16.64 -18.10 4.74
C SER A 53 15.17 -18.18 4.33
N PHE A 54 14.30 -18.68 5.20
CA PHE A 54 12.86 -18.70 5.01
C PHE A 54 12.31 -17.25 4.91
N TYR A 55 12.68 -16.38 5.84
CA TYR A 55 12.25 -14.98 5.84
C TYR A 55 12.63 -14.23 4.57
N THR A 56 13.84 -14.45 4.05
CA THR A 56 14.27 -13.80 2.80
C THR A 56 13.45 -14.23 1.59
N THR A 57 12.92 -15.46 1.59
CA THR A 57 12.13 -16.00 0.48
C THR A 57 10.64 -15.73 0.63
N HIS A 58 10.11 -15.86 1.84
CA HIS A 58 8.66 -15.83 2.12
C HIS A 58 8.20 -14.51 2.76
N HIS A 59 9.13 -13.68 3.28
CA HIS A 59 8.90 -12.35 3.89
C HIS A 59 8.13 -12.35 5.21
N TYR A 60 7.82 -13.50 5.80
CA TYR A 60 7.23 -13.63 7.13
C TYR A 60 7.94 -14.73 7.94
N THR A 61 7.73 -14.76 9.25
CA THR A 61 8.33 -15.72 10.17
C THR A 61 7.32 -16.21 11.19
N GLN A 62 7.72 -17.13 12.04
CA GLN A 62 6.97 -17.48 13.24
C GLN A 62 6.70 -16.22 14.08
N GLY A 63 5.48 -16.11 14.61
CA GLY A 63 5.00 -14.94 15.35
C GLY A 63 4.43 -13.82 14.46
N TYR A 64 4.40 -13.99 13.14
CA TYR A 64 3.82 -13.01 12.22
C TYR A 64 2.29 -13.02 12.28
N ASN A 65 1.67 -11.83 12.20
CA ASN A 65 0.22 -11.66 12.30
C ASN A 65 -0.42 -11.49 10.93
N PHE A 66 -1.50 -12.25 10.71
CA PHE A 66 -2.35 -12.15 9.53
C PHE A 66 -3.80 -11.89 9.91
N VAL A 67 -4.57 -11.36 8.98
CA VAL A 67 -6.04 -11.25 9.05
C VAL A 67 -6.66 -12.01 7.89
N VAL A 68 -7.71 -12.78 8.17
CA VAL A 68 -8.44 -13.50 7.12
C VAL A 68 -9.17 -12.49 6.22
N SER A 69 -8.83 -12.46 4.94
CA SER A 69 -9.43 -11.58 3.93
C SER A 69 -10.58 -12.24 3.16
N LYS A 70 -10.54 -13.58 3.01
CA LYS A 70 -11.64 -14.38 2.41
C LYS A 70 -12.77 -14.62 3.39
N ASP A 71 -13.92 -15.02 2.87
CA ASP A 71 -15.12 -15.29 3.67
C ASP A 71 -14.93 -16.49 4.63
N SER A 72 -14.10 -17.48 4.23
CA SER A 72 -13.75 -18.63 5.07
C SER A 72 -12.39 -19.21 4.70
N LEU A 73 -11.67 -19.67 5.71
CA LEU A 73 -10.41 -20.41 5.61
C LEU A 73 -10.51 -21.68 6.42
N LYS A 74 -10.21 -22.83 5.80
CA LYS A 74 -10.19 -24.13 6.48
C LYS A 74 -8.77 -24.43 6.93
N ILE A 75 -8.63 -24.74 8.22
CA ILE A 75 -7.39 -25.26 8.82
C ILE A 75 -7.61 -26.68 9.31
N LEU A 76 -6.57 -27.51 9.24
CA LEU A 76 -6.61 -28.89 9.71
C LEU A 76 -6.23 -28.89 11.19
N GLU A 77 -7.16 -29.36 12.06
CA GLU A 77 -6.90 -29.47 13.47
C GLU A 77 -5.91 -30.62 13.72
N GLN A 78 -4.88 -30.33 14.51
CA GLN A 78 -3.92 -31.33 14.92
C GLN A 78 -4.40 -32.03 16.18
N GLN A 79 -4.89 -33.25 16.06
CA GLN A 79 -5.37 -34.06 17.22
C GLN A 79 -4.25 -34.63 18.11
N SER A 80 -3.01 -34.56 17.74
CA SER A 80 -1.84 -34.87 18.58
C SER A 80 -0.57 -34.44 17.88
N GLU A 81 0.59 -34.49 18.53
CA GLU A 81 1.88 -33.99 18.08
C GLU A 81 2.38 -34.46 16.68
N MET A 82 1.55 -35.18 15.93
CA MET A 82 1.87 -35.62 14.57
C MET A 82 1.53 -34.49 13.56
N MET A 83 2.49 -34.15 12.72
CA MET A 83 2.27 -33.37 11.52
C MET A 83 1.11 -33.93 10.70
N PRO A 84 0.29 -33.08 10.04
CA PRO A 84 -0.55 -33.56 8.97
C PRO A 84 0.37 -34.17 7.91
N VAL A 85 0.21 -35.46 7.72
CA VAL A 85 1.01 -36.23 6.79
C VAL A 85 0.44 -35.93 5.40
N PRO A 86 1.26 -35.49 4.41
CA PRO A 86 0.81 -35.36 3.03
C PRO A 86 0.20 -36.68 2.54
N ASP A 87 -0.69 -36.61 1.53
CA ASP A 87 -1.46 -37.70 0.92
C ASP A 87 -0.65 -38.99 0.58
N ILE A 88 0.66 -38.96 0.67
CA ILE A 88 1.57 -40.07 0.40
C ILE A 88 1.44 -41.22 1.43
N LEU A 89 0.90 -40.96 2.62
CA LEU A 89 0.71 -41.99 3.65
C LEU A 89 -0.74 -42.47 3.76
N THR A 90 -1.55 -42.27 2.72
CA THR A 90 -2.71 -43.16 2.46
C THR A 90 -2.28 -44.52 1.92
N SER A 91 -1.01 -44.94 2.14
CA SER A 91 -0.60 -46.29 1.95
C SER A 91 -1.21 -47.13 3.09
N GLU A 92 -2.27 -47.78 2.76
CA GLU A 92 -2.81 -49.01 3.32
C GLU A 92 -2.02 -49.54 4.54
N MET A 93 -2.28 -49.04 5.72
CA MET A 93 -2.05 -49.83 6.91
C MET A 93 -3.16 -50.88 7.01
N THR A 94 -2.96 -51.98 6.28
CA THR A 94 -3.76 -53.17 6.35
C THR A 94 -3.55 -53.84 7.72
N ALA A 95 -4.30 -53.41 8.71
CA ALA A 95 -4.49 -54.20 9.93
C ALA A 95 -5.90 -54.78 9.83
N GLY A 96 -5.99 -56.04 9.36
CA GLY A 96 -7.21 -56.84 9.51
C GLY A 96 -8.32 -56.57 8.49
N GLY A 97 -8.02 -56.27 7.22
CA GLY A 97 -9.01 -56.39 6.14
C GLY A 97 -10.02 -55.25 5.98
N GLU A 98 -9.99 -54.24 6.80
CA GLU A 98 -10.77 -53.00 6.62
C GLU A 98 -9.84 -51.81 6.41
N THR A 99 -9.84 -51.27 5.19
CA THR A 99 -9.20 -50.00 4.86
C THR A 99 -9.98 -48.86 5.50
N MET A 100 -9.58 -48.40 6.66
CA MET A 100 -10.07 -47.14 7.21
C MET A 100 -9.31 -46.01 6.53
N PRO A 101 -9.98 -45.10 5.80
CA PRO A 101 -9.33 -43.93 5.27
C PRO A 101 -8.91 -43.04 6.46
N MET A 102 -7.61 -42.90 6.64
CA MET A 102 -7.02 -42.08 7.73
C MET A 102 -7.38 -40.61 7.61
N LEU A 103 -7.94 -40.19 6.45
CA LEU A 103 -8.45 -38.83 6.19
C LEU A 103 -9.72 -38.46 6.98
N SER A 104 -10.44 -39.46 7.52
CA SER A 104 -11.67 -39.21 8.30
C SER A 104 -11.45 -38.79 9.75
N LEU A 105 -10.18 -38.74 10.20
CA LEU A 105 -9.81 -38.40 11.58
C LEU A 105 -9.27 -36.98 11.77
N VAL A 106 -9.16 -36.20 10.70
CA VAL A 106 -8.69 -34.84 10.81
C VAL A 106 -9.89 -33.90 10.76
N ASP A 107 -10.29 -33.38 11.92
CA ASP A 107 -11.30 -32.36 11.99
C ASP A 107 -10.75 -31.06 11.36
N SER A 108 -11.59 -30.38 10.62
CA SER A 108 -11.26 -29.09 10.02
C SER A 108 -12.00 -27.97 10.75
N ILE A 109 -11.26 -26.97 11.19
CA ILE A 109 -11.81 -25.77 11.78
C ILE A 109 -11.97 -24.73 10.67
N ILE A 110 -13.09 -24.02 10.67
CA ILE A 110 -13.36 -22.95 9.74
C ILE A 110 -13.11 -21.61 10.44
N LEU A 111 -12.21 -20.81 9.88
CA LEU A 111 -11.96 -19.44 10.27
C LEU A 111 -12.75 -18.51 9.35
N TYR A 112 -13.23 -17.40 9.90
CA TYR A 112 -14.06 -16.45 9.19
C TYR A 112 -13.31 -15.16 8.87
N ARG A 113 -13.87 -14.40 7.97
CA ARG A 113 -13.34 -13.10 7.57
C ARG A 113 -13.16 -12.17 8.77
N HIS A 114 -12.02 -11.46 8.81
CA HIS A 114 -11.55 -10.62 9.90
C HIS A 114 -11.08 -11.36 11.17
N ASP A 115 -10.97 -12.68 11.16
CA ASP A 115 -10.26 -13.38 12.22
C ASP A 115 -8.76 -13.01 12.15
N HIS A 116 -8.18 -12.69 13.31
CA HIS A 116 -6.75 -12.44 13.45
C HIS A 116 -6.04 -13.77 13.72
N LEU A 117 -4.96 -14.01 12.99
CA LEU A 117 -4.18 -15.24 13.05
C LEU A 117 -2.73 -14.92 13.34
N VAL A 118 -2.10 -15.78 14.12
CA VAL A 118 -0.65 -15.74 14.37
C VAL A 118 -0.02 -16.99 13.77
N VAL A 119 1.10 -16.84 13.09
CA VAL A 119 1.92 -17.97 12.63
C VAL A 119 2.58 -18.61 13.84
N ALA A 120 2.11 -19.80 14.22
CA ALA A 120 2.61 -20.51 15.40
C ALA A 120 3.84 -21.36 15.08
N ASP A 121 3.88 -22.02 13.90
CA ASP A 121 5.00 -22.85 13.47
C ASP A 121 5.05 -22.91 11.92
N ILE A 122 6.23 -23.21 11.37
CA ILE A 122 6.43 -23.35 9.93
C ILE A 122 7.27 -24.61 9.72
N ARG A 123 6.83 -25.48 8.81
CA ARG A 123 7.54 -26.73 8.50
C ARG A 123 7.62 -26.96 7.00
N THR A 124 8.77 -27.44 6.56
CA THR A 124 8.99 -27.85 5.17
C THR A 124 8.81 -29.36 5.05
N VAL A 125 7.89 -29.78 4.18
CA VAL A 125 7.59 -31.17 3.87
C VAL A 125 8.01 -31.45 2.43
N PRO A 126 9.23 -31.98 2.18
CA PRO A 126 9.79 -32.06 0.84
C PRO A 126 9.05 -33.00 -0.12
N ASN A 127 8.17 -33.84 0.40
CA ASN A 127 7.41 -34.84 -0.40
C ASN A 127 5.99 -34.40 -0.78
N ASP A 128 5.54 -33.22 -0.39
CA ASP A 128 4.26 -32.70 -0.86
C ASP A 128 4.41 -32.15 -2.28
N SER A 129 3.65 -32.74 -3.22
CA SER A 129 3.70 -32.38 -4.65
C SER A 129 3.02 -31.05 -4.97
N ILE A 130 2.24 -30.49 -4.05
CA ILE A 130 1.45 -29.26 -4.25
C ILE A 130 2.15 -28.06 -3.65
N ASP A 131 2.62 -28.21 -2.41
CA ASP A 131 3.33 -27.16 -1.67
C ASP A 131 4.19 -27.79 -0.56
N SER A 132 5.47 -27.47 -0.58
CA SER A 132 6.42 -28.01 0.39
C SER A 132 6.34 -27.31 1.75
N VAL A 133 5.70 -26.15 1.84
CA VAL A 133 5.63 -25.37 3.07
C VAL A 133 4.27 -25.49 3.73
N TRP A 134 4.29 -25.96 4.97
CA TRP A 134 3.12 -26.03 5.84
C TRP A 134 3.25 -25.06 6.99
N VAL A 135 2.18 -24.31 7.23
CA VAL A 135 2.12 -23.25 8.23
C VAL A 135 1.07 -23.61 9.27
N LYS A 136 1.48 -23.60 10.53
CA LYS A 136 0.57 -23.70 11.65
C LYS A 136 0.11 -22.31 12.03
N VAL A 137 -1.19 -22.07 11.98
CA VAL A 137 -1.79 -20.80 12.40
C VAL A 137 -2.65 -21.01 13.65
N ALA A 138 -2.70 -19.99 14.49
CA ALA A 138 -3.52 -19.97 15.68
C ALA A 138 -4.31 -18.66 15.74
N ARG A 139 -5.62 -18.74 16.00
CA ARG A 139 -6.46 -17.61 16.37
C ARG A 139 -6.46 -17.43 17.88
N ASP A 140 -6.58 -18.52 18.61
CA ASP A 140 -6.58 -18.60 20.07
C ASP A 140 -5.97 -19.93 20.51
N GLN A 141 -5.91 -20.18 21.82
CA GLN A 141 -5.31 -21.40 22.38
C GLN A 141 -6.02 -22.69 21.96
N LEU A 142 -7.31 -22.62 21.63
CA LEU A 142 -8.13 -23.77 21.25
C LEU A 142 -8.27 -23.90 19.73
N THR A 143 -8.16 -22.79 19.01
CA THR A 143 -8.36 -22.71 17.55
C THR A 143 -7.01 -22.58 16.88
N GLN A 144 -6.38 -23.70 16.60
CA GLN A 144 -5.09 -23.77 15.91
C GLN A 144 -5.06 -24.95 14.94
N GLY A 145 -4.36 -24.80 13.84
CA GLY A 145 -4.28 -25.88 12.86
C GLY A 145 -3.25 -25.61 11.77
N TRP A 146 -3.05 -26.61 10.93
CA TRP A 146 -2.11 -26.60 9.83
C TRP A 146 -2.80 -26.36 8.51
N LEU A 147 -2.12 -25.63 7.61
CA LEU A 147 -2.52 -25.50 6.22
C LEU A 147 -1.29 -25.27 5.35
N ARG A 148 -1.44 -25.47 4.04
CA ARG A 148 -0.38 -25.17 3.08
C ARG A 148 -0.20 -23.66 2.96
N GLU A 149 1.03 -23.21 2.78
CA GLU A 149 1.35 -21.79 2.62
C GLU A 149 0.56 -21.14 1.48
N ARG A 150 0.46 -21.81 0.35
CA ARG A 150 -0.30 -21.33 -0.83
C ARG A 150 -1.76 -21.03 -0.48
N ASP A 151 -2.41 -21.90 0.31
CA ASP A 151 -3.81 -21.74 0.69
C ASP A 151 -3.96 -20.62 1.73
N LEU A 152 -2.99 -20.49 2.63
CA LEU A 152 -2.90 -19.41 3.59
C LEU A 152 -2.77 -18.07 2.89
N LEU A 153 -1.70 -17.87 2.13
CA LEU A 153 -1.39 -16.58 1.50
C LEU A 153 -2.46 -16.14 0.49
N ALA A 154 -3.22 -17.09 -0.08
CA ALA A 154 -4.36 -16.77 -0.94
C ALA A 154 -5.59 -16.29 -0.17
N ALA A 155 -5.64 -16.43 1.16
CA ALA A 155 -6.83 -16.17 1.98
C ALA A 155 -6.62 -15.15 3.09
N VAL A 156 -5.38 -14.73 3.33
CA VAL A 156 -5.03 -13.79 4.40
C VAL A 156 -4.29 -12.58 3.85
N SER A 157 -4.30 -11.50 4.61
CA SER A 157 -3.45 -10.33 4.43
C SER A 157 -2.67 -10.03 5.71
N PRO A 158 -1.52 -9.36 5.64
CA PRO A 158 -0.80 -8.90 6.81
C PRO A 158 -1.69 -8.07 7.74
N ASP A 159 -1.55 -8.27 9.06
CA ASP A 159 -2.29 -7.50 10.07
C ASP A 159 -1.62 -6.12 10.28
N ASP A 160 -1.60 -5.34 9.22
CA ASP A 160 -1.10 -3.98 9.20
C ASP A 160 -2.02 -3.08 8.36
N SER A 161 -2.27 -1.88 8.86
CA SER A 161 -3.20 -0.93 8.21
C SER A 161 -2.76 -0.54 6.80
N ILE A 162 -1.44 -0.49 6.53
CA ILE A 162 -0.92 -0.11 5.20
C ILE A 162 -1.11 -1.27 4.23
N SER A 163 -0.81 -2.50 4.65
CA SER A 163 -0.99 -3.70 3.85
C SER A 163 -2.47 -3.94 3.52
N GLN A 164 -3.35 -3.77 4.51
CA GLN A 164 -4.81 -3.84 4.29
C GLN A 164 -5.31 -2.74 3.35
N PHE A 165 -4.75 -1.53 3.43
CA PHE A 165 -5.05 -0.45 2.49
C PHE A 165 -4.60 -0.80 1.07
N ILE A 166 -3.41 -1.39 0.90
CA ILE A 166 -2.92 -1.87 -0.39
C ILE A 166 -3.86 -2.92 -0.97
N ASP A 167 -4.29 -3.91 -0.18
CA ASP A 167 -5.22 -4.95 -0.59
C ASP A 167 -6.58 -4.38 -1.00
N PHE A 168 -7.11 -3.45 -0.21
CA PHE A 168 -8.37 -2.78 -0.52
C PHE A 168 -8.32 -2.09 -1.90
N PHE A 169 -7.25 -1.34 -2.19
CA PHE A 169 -7.07 -0.66 -3.47
C PHE A 169 -6.57 -1.58 -4.60
N SER A 170 -6.09 -2.77 -4.29
CA SER A 170 -5.75 -3.80 -5.28
C SER A 170 -6.98 -4.52 -5.85
N ASN A 171 -8.13 -4.44 -5.18
CA ASN A 171 -9.36 -5.06 -5.64
C ASN A 171 -9.98 -4.27 -6.81
N VAL A 172 -9.76 -4.76 -8.04
CA VAL A 172 -10.22 -4.11 -9.28
C VAL A 172 -11.73 -3.91 -9.32
N HIS A 173 -12.53 -4.87 -8.82
CA HIS A 173 -13.99 -4.76 -8.80
C HIS A 173 -14.45 -3.61 -7.90
N LEU A 174 -13.83 -3.47 -6.75
CA LEU A 174 -14.11 -2.40 -5.81
C LEU A 174 -13.68 -1.04 -6.37
N LEU A 175 -12.53 -0.97 -7.05
CA LEU A 175 -12.04 0.26 -7.70
C LEU A 175 -12.98 0.71 -8.83
N VAL A 176 -13.48 -0.22 -9.65
CA VAL A 176 -14.45 0.08 -10.71
C VAL A 176 -15.76 0.59 -10.12
N PHE A 177 -16.26 -0.05 -9.05
CA PHE A 177 -17.47 0.39 -8.35
C PHE A 177 -17.30 1.78 -7.73
N LEU A 178 -16.17 2.03 -7.03
CA LEU A 178 -15.83 3.35 -6.46
C LEU A 178 -15.71 4.41 -7.56
N GLY A 179 -15.07 4.08 -8.68
CA GLY A 179 -14.95 4.95 -9.84
C GLY A 179 -16.32 5.34 -10.40
N PHE A 180 -17.22 4.38 -10.55
CA PHE A 180 -18.60 4.65 -10.97
C PHE A 180 -19.34 5.57 -9.99
N CYS A 181 -19.28 5.28 -8.70
CA CYS A 181 -19.89 6.12 -7.65
C CYS A 181 -19.30 7.54 -7.65
N ALA A 182 -17.98 7.67 -7.83
CA ALA A 182 -17.30 8.97 -7.91
C ALA A 182 -17.75 9.79 -9.12
N ILE A 183 -17.93 9.15 -10.30
CA ILE A 183 -18.41 9.80 -11.52
C ILE A 183 -19.85 10.29 -11.32
N VAL A 184 -20.75 9.44 -10.82
CA VAL A 184 -22.17 9.79 -10.61
C VAL A 184 -22.30 10.87 -9.53
N GLY A 185 -21.66 10.71 -8.38
CA GLY A 185 -21.66 11.66 -7.28
C GLY A 185 -21.01 12.99 -7.69
N GLY A 186 -19.90 12.93 -8.42
CA GLY A 186 -19.19 14.08 -8.98
C GLY A 186 -20.07 14.86 -9.96
N ALA A 187 -20.68 14.19 -10.92
CA ALA A 187 -21.59 14.81 -11.89
C ALA A 187 -22.79 15.50 -11.20
N TYR A 188 -23.39 14.85 -10.21
CA TYR A 188 -24.46 15.43 -9.40
C TYR A 188 -23.97 16.66 -8.61
N GLY A 189 -22.82 16.56 -7.96
CA GLY A 189 -22.20 17.65 -7.20
C GLY A 189 -21.90 18.86 -8.07
N VAL A 190 -21.25 18.65 -9.22
CA VAL A 190 -20.97 19.69 -10.22
C VAL A 190 -22.25 20.38 -10.67
N ARG A 191 -23.28 19.59 -11.06
CA ARG A 191 -24.57 20.16 -11.48
C ARG A 191 -25.21 21.00 -10.37
N LYS A 192 -25.14 20.55 -9.12
CA LYS A 192 -25.71 21.28 -7.97
C LYS A 192 -24.97 22.58 -7.69
N LEU A 193 -23.63 22.58 -7.80
CA LEU A 193 -22.80 23.76 -7.58
C LEU A 193 -22.98 24.80 -8.70
N LEU A 194 -23.02 24.37 -9.96
CA LEU A 194 -23.28 25.24 -11.09
C LEU A 194 -24.66 25.89 -11.02
N ARG A 195 -25.69 25.15 -10.58
CA ARG A 195 -27.04 25.70 -10.35
C ARG A 195 -27.08 26.75 -9.23
N LYS A 196 -26.15 26.70 -8.27
CA LYS A 196 -26.00 27.70 -7.21
C LYS A 196 -25.15 28.92 -7.64
N GLY A 197 -24.76 29.00 -8.92
CA GLY A 197 -24.01 30.14 -9.47
C GLY A 197 -22.50 30.07 -9.32
N ALA A 198 -21.94 28.92 -8.93
CA ALA A 198 -20.51 28.72 -8.91
C ALA A 198 -19.94 28.75 -10.35
N ARG A 199 -18.83 29.46 -10.58
CA ARG A 199 -18.15 29.51 -11.86
C ARG A 199 -17.12 28.40 -11.97
N ILE A 200 -16.91 27.91 -13.20
CA ILE A 200 -15.80 27.00 -13.48
C ILE A 200 -14.52 27.85 -13.61
N VAL A 201 -13.61 27.64 -12.68
CA VAL A 201 -12.32 28.32 -12.62
C VAL A 201 -11.29 27.45 -13.32
N HIS A 202 -10.51 28.03 -14.23
CA HIS A 202 -9.45 27.33 -14.94
C HIS A 202 -8.13 27.36 -14.15
N PHE A 203 -7.23 26.46 -14.50
CA PHE A 203 -5.90 26.36 -13.85
C PHE A 203 -5.08 27.66 -13.90
N ASN A 204 -5.36 28.53 -14.89
CA ASN A 204 -4.62 29.79 -15.08
C ASN A 204 -5.21 30.96 -14.28
N ASP A 205 -6.41 30.80 -13.72
CA ASP A 205 -7.11 31.88 -13.03
C ASP A 205 -6.59 32.11 -11.61
N ILE A 206 -5.82 31.16 -11.09
CA ILE A 206 -5.17 31.27 -9.77
C ILE A 206 -3.66 31.42 -9.98
N PRO A 207 -3.04 32.49 -9.45
CA PRO A 207 -1.59 32.71 -9.54
C PRO A 207 -0.85 31.82 -8.53
N SER A 208 -0.98 30.50 -8.65
CA SER A 208 -0.39 29.52 -7.76
C SER A 208 0.43 28.49 -8.54
N PHE A 209 1.58 28.14 -8.01
CA PHE A 209 2.41 27.06 -8.57
C PHE A 209 2.09 25.67 -7.94
N TYR A 210 1.41 25.64 -6.79
CA TYR A 210 1.13 24.40 -6.06
C TYR A 210 0.35 23.36 -6.87
N PRO A 211 -0.71 23.69 -7.62
CA PRO A 211 -1.43 22.72 -8.45
C PRO A 211 -0.53 22.06 -9.50
N THR A 212 0.33 22.83 -10.15
CA THR A 212 1.28 22.30 -11.14
C THR A 212 2.33 21.44 -10.48
N LEU A 213 2.85 21.84 -9.31
CA LEU A 213 3.80 21.03 -8.54
C LEU A 213 3.17 19.71 -8.09
N LEU A 214 1.89 19.72 -7.66
CA LEU A 214 1.17 18.52 -7.26
C LEU A 214 1.05 17.52 -8.41
N CYS A 215 0.67 17.97 -9.62
CA CYS A 215 0.61 17.13 -10.81
C CYS A 215 1.99 16.51 -11.14
N LEU A 216 3.06 17.31 -11.10
CA LEU A 216 4.43 16.83 -11.33
C LEU A 216 4.87 15.78 -10.31
N LEU A 217 4.56 15.98 -9.02
CA LEU A 217 4.89 15.03 -7.96
C LEU A 217 4.13 13.71 -8.16
N ILE A 218 2.85 13.77 -8.52
CA ILE A 218 2.03 12.57 -8.77
C ILE A 218 2.57 11.81 -9.99
N ALA A 219 2.87 12.50 -11.09
CA ALA A 219 3.46 11.88 -12.28
C ALA A 219 4.82 11.22 -11.95
N SER A 220 5.68 11.91 -11.21
CA SER A 220 6.98 11.39 -10.79
C SER A 220 6.84 10.18 -9.86
N SER A 221 5.92 10.23 -8.91
CA SER A 221 5.64 9.13 -7.99
C SER A 221 5.07 7.92 -8.73
N ALA A 222 4.20 8.11 -9.73
CA ALA A 222 3.66 7.04 -10.57
C ALA A 222 4.75 6.35 -11.38
N VAL A 223 5.66 7.12 -12.00
CA VAL A 223 6.82 6.56 -12.72
C VAL A 223 7.73 5.77 -11.76
N LEU A 224 8.01 6.32 -10.59
CA LEU A 224 8.87 5.67 -9.59
C LEU A 224 8.23 4.36 -9.08
N TYR A 225 6.95 4.36 -8.76
CA TYR A 225 6.20 3.17 -8.34
C TYR A 225 6.26 2.06 -9.40
N SER A 226 5.93 2.40 -10.66
CA SER A 226 5.97 1.42 -11.75
C SER A 226 7.40 0.94 -12.04
N SER A 227 8.41 1.79 -11.84
CA SER A 227 9.83 1.40 -11.96
C SER A 227 10.23 0.40 -10.87
N ILE A 228 9.77 0.59 -9.62
CA ILE A 228 10.02 -0.37 -8.53
C ILE A 228 9.38 -1.73 -8.86
N GLN A 229 8.16 -1.74 -9.38
CA GLN A 229 7.49 -2.98 -9.78
C GLN A 229 8.22 -3.71 -10.92
N LEU A 230 8.82 -2.96 -11.88
CA LEU A 230 9.54 -3.53 -13.01
C LEU A 230 10.92 -4.07 -12.62
N PHE A 231 11.68 -3.32 -11.82
CA PHE A 231 13.10 -3.58 -11.59
C PHE A 231 13.42 -4.18 -10.22
N ALA A 232 12.50 -4.04 -9.26
CA ALA A 232 12.71 -4.49 -7.89
C ALA A 232 11.41 -5.05 -7.25
N PRO A 233 10.73 -6.04 -7.87
CA PRO A 233 9.46 -6.57 -7.38
C PRO A 233 9.57 -7.16 -5.96
N GLU A 234 10.71 -7.78 -5.63
CA GLU A 234 10.94 -8.35 -4.29
C GLU A 234 10.97 -7.28 -3.20
N THR A 235 11.49 -6.10 -3.50
CA THR A 235 11.45 -4.97 -2.56
C THR A 235 10.01 -4.51 -2.28
N TRP A 236 9.16 -4.52 -3.30
CA TRP A 236 7.74 -4.21 -3.12
C TRP A 236 7.03 -5.28 -2.31
N ARG A 237 7.31 -6.57 -2.57
CA ARG A 237 6.78 -7.68 -1.79
C ARG A 237 7.20 -7.59 -0.33
N HIS A 238 8.48 -7.32 -0.05
CA HIS A 238 8.96 -7.11 1.32
C HIS A 238 8.24 -5.94 2.00
N PHE A 239 8.01 -4.83 1.30
CA PHE A 239 7.27 -3.69 1.84
C PHE A 239 5.81 -4.03 2.17
N TYR A 240 5.17 -4.88 1.39
CA TYR A 240 3.81 -5.33 1.64
C TYR A 240 3.69 -6.10 2.96
N TYR A 241 4.68 -6.92 3.31
CA TYR A 241 4.70 -7.64 4.59
C TYR A 241 5.22 -6.79 5.75
N HIS A 242 6.12 -5.86 5.49
CA HIS A 242 6.77 -5.01 6.51
C HIS A 242 6.72 -3.54 6.10
N PRO A 243 5.52 -2.95 6.05
CA PRO A 243 5.38 -1.57 5.63
C PRO A 243 5.99 -0.61 6.65
N SER A 244 6.62 0.44 6.16
CA SER A 244 7.16 1.51 6.99
C SER A 244 6.91 2.86 6.34
N LEU A 245 6.45 3.82 7.12
CA LEU A 245 6.31 5.21 6.69
C LEU A 245 7.61 6.02 6.85
N ASN A 246 8.63 5.41 7.46
CA ASN A 246 9.95 6.03 7.60
C ASN A 246 10.80 5.78 6.35
N PRO A 247 11.06 6.81 5.51
CA PRO A 247 11.83 6.65 4.29
C PRO A 247 13.28 6.22 4.53
N TYR A 248 13.83 6.48 5.72
CA TYR A 248 15.22 6.15 6.08
C TYR A 248 15.40 4.68 6.50
N ALA A 249 14.30 4.00 6.88
CA ALA A 249 14.32 2.59 7.24
C ALA A 249 14.16 1.65 6.02
N LEU A 250 14.00 2.21 4.83
CA LEU A 250 13.70 1.48 3.60
C LEU A 250 14.90 1.53 2.63
N PRO A 251 15.01 0.57 1.70
CA PRO A 251 15.93 0.68 0.57
C PRO A 251 15.74 1.99 -0.17
N TRP A 252 16.82 2.59 -0.69
CA TRP A 252 16.84 3.97 -1.21
C TRP A 252 15.73 4.27 -2.23
N HIS A 253 15.41 3.34 -3.14
CA HIS A 253 14.36 3.53 -4.17
C HIS A 253 12.97 3.54 -3.55
N LEU A 254 12.72 2.70 -2.56
CA LEU A 254 11.45 2.68 -1.82
C LEU A 254 11.35 3.86 -0.85
N GLY A 255 12.44 4.23 -0.20
CA GLY A 255 12.53 5.45 0.61
C GLY A 255 12.24 6.71 -0.20
N LEU A 256 12.74 6.78 -1.45
CA LEU A 256 12.41 7.88 -2.37
C LEU A 256 10.92 7.89 -2.73
N PHE A 257 10.31 6.72 -2.96
CA PHE A 257 8.87 6.61 -3.20
C PHE A 257 8.04 7.10 -2.01
N VAL A 258 8.34 6.64 -0.79
CA VAL A 258 7.65 7.09 0.44
C VAL A 258 7.84 8.59 0.66
N THR A 259 9.04 9.13 0.39
CA THR A 259 9.31 10.57 0.44
C THR A 259 8.44 11.33 -0.56
N SER A 260 8.26 10.81 -1.79
CA SER A 260 7.39 11.43 -2.79
C SER A 260 5.92 11.44 -2.36
N VAL A 261 5.45 10.39 -1.70
CA VAL A 261 4.09 10.31 -1.13
C VAL A 261 3.90 11.37 -0.03
N TRP A 262 4.86 11.54 0.87
CA TRP A 262 4.82 12.61 1.86
C TRP A 262 4.83 14.01 1.22
N ALA A 263 5.65 14.22 0.19
CA ALA A 263 5.67 15.46 -0.56
C ALA A 263 4.31 15.75 -1.22
N ILE A 264 3.65 14.74 -1.80
CA ILE A 264 2.30 14.87 -2.38
C ILE A 264 1.31 15.32 -1.30
N VAL A 265 1.31 14.70 -0.12
CA VAL A 265 0.40 15.07 0.98
C VAL A 265 0.62 16.53 1.41
N ILE A 266 1.88 16.95 1.60
CA ILE A 266 2.23 18.31 2.01
C ILE A 266 1.77 19.33 0.95
N VAL A 267 2.08 19.07 -0.32
CA VAL A 267 1.72 19.98 -1.42
C VAL A 267 0.21 19.98 -1.66
N ALA A 268 -0.49 18.85 -1.49
CA ALA A 268 -1.94 18.79 -1.56
C ALA A 268 -2.61 19.67 -0.49
N ILE A 269 -2.13 19.60 0.76
CA ILE A 269 -2.63 20.47 1.84
C ILE A 269 -2.35 21.95 1.53
N ALA A 270 -1.16 22.26 1.04
CA ALA A 270 -0.81 23.62 0.62
C ALA A 270 -1.69 24.11 -0.52
N THR A 271 -1.98 23.25 -1.50
CA THR A 271 -2.88 23.55 -2.63
C THR A 271 -4.30 23.85 -2.14
N ILE A 272 -4.84 23.02 -1.22
CA ILE A 272 -6.19 23.22 -0.66
C ILE A 272 -6.26 24.56 0.09
N ASP A 273 -5.25 24.86 0.90
CA ASP A 273 -5.20 26.11 1.65
C ASP A 273 -5.14 27.34 0.71
N ASP A 274 -4.29 27.28 -0.30
CA ASP A 274 -4.11 28.35 -1.28
C ASP A 274 -5.39 28.61 -2.11
N VAL A 275 -6.00 27.52 -2.61
CA VAL A 275 -7.26 27.60 -3.38
C VAL A 275 -8.41 28.18 -2.53
N ARG A 276 -8.51 27.79 -1.26
CA ARG A 276 -9.54 28.33 -0.34
C ARG A 276 -9.36 29.81 -0.03
N HIS A 277 -8.18 30.35 -0.17
CA HIS A 277 -7.91 31.77 0.03
C HIS A 277 -8.30 32.64 -1.18
N HIS A 278 -8.28 32.05 -2.38
CA HIS A 278 -8.53 32.77 -3.63
C HIS A 278 -9.95 32.60 -4.18
N LEU A 279 -10.65 31.50 -3.80
CA LEU A 279 -11.95 31.15 -4.38
C LEU A 279 -13.05 31.02 -3.31
N THR A 280 -14.29 31.26 -3.76
CA THR A 280 -15.46 30.93 -2.94
C THR A 280 -15.57 29.43 -2.74
N PHE A 281 -16.26 28.99 -1.67
CA PHE A 281 -16.36 27.56 -1.33
C PHE A 281 -16.82 26.68 -2.51
N GLY A 282 -17.82 27.14 -3.27
CA GLY A 282 -18.35 26.38 -4.42
C GLY A 282 -17.33 26.27 -5.57
N GLU A 283 -16.64 27.35 -5.89
CA GLU A 283 -15.60 27.42 -6.90
C GLU A 283 -14.35 26.60 -6.49
N ALA A 284 -13.97 26.70 -5.21
CA ALA A 284 -12.86 25.92 -4.66
C ALA A 284 -13.11 24.40 -4.77
N VAL A 285 -14.33 23.93 -4.46
CA VAL A 285 -14.70 22.52 -4.59
C VAL A 285 -14.65 22.06 -6.05
N LEU A 286 -15.15 22.89 -6.99
CA LEU A 286 -15.10 22.58 -8.43
C LEU A 286 -13.65 22.53 -8.93
N TYR A 287 -12.83 23.49 -8.54
CA TYR A 287 -11.42 23.55 -8.91
C TYR A 287 -10.63 22.35 -8.37
N LEU A 288 -10.75 22.05 -7.06
CA LEU A 288 -10.07 20.94 -6.43
C LEU A 288 -10.56 19.58 -6.97
N GLY A 289 -11.85 19.46 -7.29
CA GLY A 289 -12.40 18.27 -7.95
C GLY A 289 -11.81 18.08 -9.36
N GLY A 290 -11.69 19.16 -10.15
CA GLY A 290 -11.02 19.15 -11.45
C GLY A 290 -9.54 18.79 -11.33
N LEU A 291 -8.82 19.37 -10.37
CA LEU A 291 -7.42 19.07 -10.10
C LEU A 291 -7.23 17.60 -9.71
N ALA A 292 -8.08 17.07 -8.83
CA ALA A 292 -8.04 15.66 -8.44
C ALA A 292 -8.26 14.72 -9.63
N ALA A 293 -9.17 15.07 -10.54
CA ALA A 293 -9.39 14.32 -11.78
C ALA A 293 -8.14 14.33 -12.69
N VAL A 294 -7.48 15.50 -12.87
CA VAL A 294 -6.22 15.59 -13.61
C VAL A 294 -5.13 14.74 -12.96
N CYS A 295 -4.97 14.83 -11.63
CA CYS A 295 -4.01 14.04 -10.88
C CYS A 295 -4.25 12.52 -11.03
N ALA A 296 -5.52 12.10 -11.05
CA ALA A 296 -5.87 10.69 -11.27
C ALA A 296 -5.51 10.23 -12.69
N VAL A 297 -5.77 11.06 -13.70
CA VAL A 297 -5.37 10.79 -15.09
C VAL A 297 -3.86 10.73 -15.21
N ASP A 298 -3.14 11.70 -14.65
CA ASP A 298 -1.66 11.72 -14.64
C ASP A 298 -1.11 10.44 -14.03
N TYR A 299 -1.62 10.02 -12.86
CA TYR A 299 -1.21 8.77 -12.21
C TYR A 299 -1.39 7.56 -13.14
N VAL A 300 -2.57 7.40 -13.73
CA VAL A 300 -2.87 6.25 -14.61
C VAL A 300 -1.99 6.28 -15.87
N VAL A 301 -1.89 7.43 -16.53
CA VAL A 301 -1.10 7.59 -17.76
C VAL A 301 0.37 7.29 -17.49
N PHE A 302 0.98 7.90 -16.48
CA PHE A 302 2.39 7.71 -16.17
C PHE A 302 2.68 6.30 -15.62
N SER A 303 1.77 5.71 -14.84
CA SER A 303 1.93 4.33 -14.37
C SER A 303 1.93 3.33 -15.55
N ILE A 304 0.95 3.41 -16.45
CA ILE A 304 0.85 2.50 -17.59
C ILE A 304 1.99 2.72 -18.59
N THR A 305 2.27 3.97 -18.96
CA THR A 305 3.30 4.26 -19.97
C THR A 305 4.71 3.89 -19.51
N THR A 306 4.96 3.90 -18.21
CA THR A 306 6.25 3.48 -17.64
C THR A 306 6.50 1.99 -17.81
N LEU A 307 5.46 1.16 -17.76
CA LEU A 307 5.58 -0.28 -18.03
C LEU A 307 6.09 -0.57 -19.45
N TYR A 308 5.87 0.34 -20.37
CA TYR A 308 6.37 0.28 -21.76
C TYR A 308 7.58 1.16 -22.02
N TYR A 309 8.26 1.66 -20.97
CA TYR A 309 9.40 2.59 -21.02
C TYR A 309 9.12 3.97 -21.63
N ILE A 310 7.90 4.23 -22.12
CA ILE A 310 7.48 5.52 -22.69
C ILE A 310 7.29 6.56 -21.59
N GLY A 311 6.99 6.16 -20.38
CA GLY A 311 6.77 7.06 -19.24
C GLY A 311 7.98 7.94 -18.91
N TYR A 312 9.21 7.46 -19.11
CA TYR A 312 10.43 8.25 -18.81
C TYR A 312 10.59 9.48 -19.71
N PRO A 313 10.61 9.36 -21.05
CA PRO A 313 10.68 10.53 -21.93
C PRO A 313 9.44 11.42 -21.80
N LEU A 314 8.26 10.83 -21.53
CA LEU A 314 7.04 11.58 -21.31
C LEU A 314 7.14 12.44 -20.04
N LEU A 315 7.70 11.90 -18.95
CA LEU A 315 7.93 12.65 -17.72
C LEU A 315 8.87 13.83 -17.93
N ILE A 316 9.97 13.63 -18.67
CA ILE A 316 10.90 14.73 -19.01
C ILE A 316 10.17 15.83 -19.80
N ALA A 317 9.39 15.44 -20.81
CA ALA A 317 8.59 16.39 -21.59
C ALA A 317 7.57 17.15 -20.71
N TYR A 318 6.95 16.46 -19.75
CA TYR A 318 6.00 17.04 -18.82
C TYR A 318 6.67 18.06 -17.89
N PHE A 319 7.87 17.79 -17.38
CA PHE A 319 8.66 18.75 -16.61
C PHE A 319 9.01 20.00 -17.43
N VAL A 320 9.49 19.82 -18.67
CA VAL A 320 9.81 20.93 -19.55
C VAL A 320 8.57 21.79 -19.81
N PHE A 321 7.43 21.17 -20.11
CA PHE A 321 6.17 21.87 -20.30
C PHE A 321 5.73 22.66 -19.06
N ALA A 322 5.82 22.04 -17.88
CA ALA A 322 5.44 22.67 -16.61
C ALA A 322 6.34 23.89 -16.29
N ILE A 323 7.66 23.75 -16.47
CA ILE A 323 8.62 24.85 -16.24
C ILE A 323 8.37 25.98 -17.25
N TYR A 324 8.15 25.66 -18.53
CA TYR A 324 7.83 26.66 -19.56
C TYR A 324 6.56 27.42 -19.19
N ARG A 325 5.50 26.72 -18.77
CA ARG A 325 4.25 27.33 -18.35
C ARG A 325 4.42 28.24 -17.13
N LEU A 326 5.16 27.82 -16.11
CA LEU A 326 5.43 28.63 -14.92
C LEU A 326 6.28 29.87 -15.24
N SER A 327 7.20 29.78 -16.21
CA SER A 327 7.99 30.91 -16.64
C SER A 327 7.14 31.99 -17.35
N LEU A 328 6.15 31.58 -18.14
CA LEU A 328 5.20 32.49 -18.78
C LEU A 328 4.30 33.20 -17.75
N GLN A 329 3.82 32.50 -16.71
CA GLN A 329 3.02 33.12 -15.65
C GLN A 329 3.79 34.18 -14.85
N LYS A 330 5.11 34.06 -14.77
CA LYS A 330 5.96 35.02 -14.04
C LYS A 330 6.29 36.28 -14.86
N SER A 331 6.07 36.22 -16.16
CA SER A 331 6.35 37.31 -17.14
C SER A 331 5.16 38.27 -17.36
N ILE A 332 3.98 37.93 -16.83
CA ILE A 332 2.75 38.74 -16.84
C ILE A 332 2.55 39.37 -15.46
#